data_8197cd2b88f4c6cfe9f2128b9e7ce307
#
_entry.id   8197cd2b88f4c6cfe9f2128b9e7ce307
#
_cell.length_a   1.000
_cell.length_b   1.000
_cell.length_c   1.000
_cell.angle_alpha   90.00
_cell.angle_beta   90.00
_cell.angle_gamma   90.00
#
_symmetry.space_group_name_H-M   'P 1'
#
loop_
_entity.id
_entity.type
_entity.pdbx_description
1 polymer ?
#
loop_
_entity_poly.entity_id
_entity_poly.type
_entity_poly.pdbx_seq_one_letter_code
_entity_poly.pdbx_strand_id
1 'polypeptide(L)'
;WGTLIPIVVYLLFAIVIGSFVGLEYFEQLTPNQRVATIPLGQLLGAKMLILANLFAVVAMATSFLVLGLALIWTMQYDYGTKKNIAWVVTSIVPLFFILLGRTSFIGAMDFAGGFAGGLLGLVMIVTYHKARKKTERKPEYTIKYPNLISTFLVIVFVIVLMQQVLRLIF
;
A
#
# COMPACT_ATOMS: atom_id res chain seq x y z
N TRP A 1 18.79 1.71 -1.31
CA TRP A 1 18.53 2.66 -2.41
C TRP A 1 17.17 2.36 -3.09
N GLY A 2 16.76 1.09 -3.22
CA GLY A 2 15.52 0.70 -3.93
C GLY A 2 14.23 1.30 -3.38
N THR A 3 14.15 1.59 -2.09
CA THR A 3 12.98 2.22 -1.45
C THR A 3 13.10 3.73 -1.30
N LEU A 4 14.31 4.27 -1.20
CA LEU A 4 14.53 5.71 -1.01
C LEU A 4 14.14 6.51 -2.25
N ILE A 5 14.50 6.03 -3.44
CA ILE A 5 14.18 6.71 -4.70
C ILE A 5 12.68 6.90 -4.88
N PRO A 6 11.82 5.86 -4.76
CA PRO A 6 10.36 6.04 -4.82
C PRO A 6 9.82 7.02 -3.76
N ILE A 7 10.32 6.96 -2.52
CA ILE A 7 9.88 7.88 -1.46
C ILE A 7 10.17 9.33 -1.82
N VAL A 8 11.38 9.62 -2.31
CA VAL A 8 11.75 10.98 -2.75
C VAL A 8 10.86 11.44 -3.90
N VAL A 9 10.63 10.58 -4.90
CA VAL A 9 9.75 10.89 -6.04
C VAL A 9 8.33 11.18 -5.57
N TYR A 10 7.77 10.38 -4.67
CA TYR A 10 6.42 10.61 -4.12
C TYR A 10 6.33 11.92 -3.32
N LEU A 11 7.35 12.22 -2.50
CA LEU A 11 7.41 13.48 -1.76
C LEU A 11 7.46 14.68 -2.71
N LEU A 12 8.33 14.66 -3.72
CA LEU A 12 8.43 15.72 -4.72
C LEU A 12 7.08 15.87 -5.46
N PHE A 13 6.46 14.78 -5.88
CA PHE A 13 5.16 14.81 -6.52
C PHE A 13 4.10 15.43 -5.63
N ALA A 14 4.02 15.02 -4.35
CA ALA A 14 3.05 15.57 -3.39
C ALA A 14 3.26 17.07 -3.16
N ILE A 15 4.52 17.53 -3.03
CA ILE A 15 4.85 18.95 -2.87
C ILE A 15 4.45 19.75 -4.12
N VAL A 16 4.78 19.24 -5.31
CA VAL A 16 4.43 19.90 -6.57
C VAL A 16 2.91 20.02 -6.70
N ILE A 17 2.17 18.92 -6.55
CA ILE A 17 0.71 18.95 -6.63
C ILE A 17 0.09 19.87 -5.57
N GLY A 18 0.55 19.79 -4.32
CA GLY A 18 0.05 20.64 -3.24
C GLY A 18 0.32 22.14 -3.49
N SER A 19 1.47 22.46 -4.08
CA SER A 19 1.83 23.84 -4.42
C SER A 19 1.01 24.40 -5.60
N PHE A 20 0.72 23.58 -6.61
CA PHE A 20 -0.05 24.01 -7.79
C PHE A 20 -1.56 24.07 -7.53
N VAL A 21 -2.09 23.13 -6.77
CA VAL A 21 -3.55 23.00 -6.56
C VAL A 21 -4.02 23.81 -5.35
N GLY A 22 -3.14 23.97 -4.35
CA GLY A 22 -3.49 24.57 -3.06
C GLY A 22 -4.19 23.59 -2.11
N LEU A 23 -3.81 23.63 -0.84
CA LEU A 23 -4.35 22.71 0.18
C LEU A 23 -5.86 22.96 0.42
N GLU A 24 -6.31 24.21 0.38
CA GLU A 24 -7.72 24.57 0.58
C GLU A 24 -8.65 23.94 -0.48
N TYR A 25 -8.16 23.79 -1.71
CA TYR A 25 -8.92 23.14 -2.76
C TYR A 25 -9.12 21.64 -2.51
N PHE A 26 -8.08 20.98 -1.97
CA PHE A 26 -8.20 19.55 -1.61
C PHE A 26 -9.20 19.30 -0.47
N GLU A 27 -9.35 20.24 0.46
CA GLU A 27 -10.32 20.13 1.55
C GLU A 27 -11.77 20.17 1.06
N GLN A 28 -12.04 20.91 -0.02
CA GLN A 28 -13.37 21.03 -0.62
C GLN A 28 -13.77 19.80 -1.46
N LEU A 29 -12.81 18.95 -1.84
CA LEU A 29 -13.08 17.75 -2.63
C LEU A 29 -13.63 16.62 -1.76
N THR A 30 -14.60 15.89 -2.32
CA THR A 30 -15.05 14.63 -1.73
C THR A 30 -13.90 13.61 -1.67
N PRO A 31 -13.91 12.64 -0.73
CA PRO A 31 -12.83 11.65 -0.62
C PRO A 31 -12.49 10.95 -1.94
N ASN A 32 -13.48 10.65 -2.77
CA ASN A 32 -13.28 10.00 -4.07
C ASN A 32 -12.67 10.95 -5.13
N GLN A 33 -12.74 12.25 -4.94
CA GLN A 33 -12.18 13.26 -5.84
C GLN A 33 -10.77 13.70 -5.44
N ARG A 34 -10.28 13.31 -4.26
CA ARG A 34 -8.92 13.61 -3.77
C ARG A 34 -7.84 12.79 -4.46
N VAL A 35 -8.01 12.55 -5.75
CA VAL A 35 -7.04 11.87 -6.62
C VAL A 35 -6.34 12.95 -7.46
N ALA A 36 -5.02 12.96 -7.46
CA ALA A 36 -4.22 14.02 -8.08
C ALA A 36 -4.53 14.29 -9.56
N THR A 37 -5.05 13.31 -10.28
CA THR A 37 -5.44 13.46 -11.70
C THR A 37 -6.61 14.41 -11.91
N ILE A 38 -7.54 14.53 -10.95
CA ILE A 38 -8.73 15.37 -11.08
C ILE A 38 -8.36 16.85 -11.01
N PRO A 39 -7.71 17.36 -9.95
CA PRO A 39 -7.31 18.76 -9.90
C PRO A 39 -6.31 19.13 -11.00
N LEU A 40 -5.40 18.24 -11.37
CA LEU A 40 -4.51 18.46 -12.51
C LEU A 40 -5.27 18.63 -13.83
N GLY A 41 -6.30 17.82 -14.05
CA GLY A 41 -7.14 17.93 -15.26
C GLY A 41 -7.90 19.24 -15.33
N GLN A 42 -8.32 19.80 -14.20
CA GLN A 42 -8.99 21.10 -14.16
C GLN A 42 -8.01 22.25 -14.44
N LEU A 43 -6.76 22.16 -14.00
CA LEU A 43 -5.75 23.17 -14.22
C LEU A 43 -5.12 23.10 -15.62
N LEU A 44 -4.85 21.90 -16.13
CA LEU A 44 -4.10 21.67 -17.37
C LEU A 44 -5.00 21.28 -18.56
N GLY A 45 -6.29 21.15 -18.33
CA GLY A 45 -7.32 20.87 -19.35
C GLY A 45 -7.54 19.38 -19.61
N ALA A 46 -8.63 19.11 -20.37
CA ALA A 46 -9.16 17.76 -20.58
C ALA A 46 -8.18 16.76 -21.21
N LYS A 47 -7.29 17.22 -22.09
CA LYS A 47 -6.28 16.34 -22.72
C LYS A 47 -5.31 15.77 -21.70
N MET A 48 -4.85 16.59 -20.75
CA MET A 48 -3.97 16.14 -19.67
C MET A 48 -4.69 15.20 -18.69
N LEU A 49 -5.97 15.46 -18.43
CA LEU A 49 -6.79 14.55 -17.62
C LEU A 49 -6.88 13.15 -18.24
N ILE A 50 -7.13 13.06 -19.54
CA ILE A 50 -7.21 11.79 -20.25
C ILE A 50 -5.88 11.06 -20.21
N LEU A 51 -4.77 11.73 -20.50
CA LEU A 51 -3.42 11.14 -20.46
C LEU A 51 -3.05 10.66 -19.07
N ALA A 52 -3.30 11.46 -18.04
CA ALA A 52 -3.00 11.09 -16.66
C ALA A 52 -3.84 9.89 -16.20
N ASN A 53 -5.13 9.85 -16.55
CA ASN A 53 -5.99 8.72 -16.24
C ASN A 53 -5.58 7.44 -17.00
N LEU A 54 -5.22 7.56 -18.28
CA LEU A 54 -4.74 6.41 -19.05
C LEU A 54 -3.45 5.83 -18.43
N PHE A 55 -2.51 6.70 -18.06
CA PHE A 55 -1.29 6.29 -17.37
C PHE A 55 -1.60 5.60 -16.03
N ALA A 56 -2.52 6.16 -15.25
CA ALA A 56 -2.94 5.58 -13.99
C ALA A 56 -3.56 4.19 -14.17
N VAL A 57 -4.42 4.00 -15.17
CA VAL A 57 -5.04 2.71 -15.49
C VAL A 57 -3.97 1.67 -15.86
N VAL A 58 -3.01 2.02 -16.71
CA VAL A 58 -1.91 1.12 -17.11
C VAL A 58 -1.05 0.75 -15.90
N ALA A 59 -0.70 1.74 -15.06
CA ALA A 59 0.09 1.50 -13.84
C ALA A 59 -0.64 0.59 -12.85
N MET A 60 -1.94 0.79 -12.63
CA MET A 60 -2.76 -0.08 -11.79
C MET A 60 -2.90 -1.49 -12.36
N ALA A 61 -3.10 -1.62 -13.68
CA ALA A 61 -3.21 -2.92 -14.33
C ALA A 61 -1.92 -3.73 -14.21
N THR A 62 -0.75 -3.12 -14.41
CA THR A 62 0.53 -3.79 -14.26
C THR A 62 0.77 -4.23 -12.81
N SER A 63 0.47 -3.38 -11.83
CA SER A 63 0.57 -3.71 -10.41
C SER A 63 -0.38 -4.86 -10.03
N PHE A 64 -1.61 -4.83 -10.51
CA PHE A 64 -2.59 -5.90 -10.28
C PHE A 64 -2.10 -7.24 -10.83
N LEU A 65 -1.54 -7.27 -12.04
CA LEU A 65 -1.01 -8.49 -12.65
C LEU A 65 0.17 -9.05 -11.84
N VAL A 66 1.12 -8.21 -11.44
CA VAL A 66 2.30 -8.64 -10.66
C VAL A 66 1.89 -9.19 -9.29
N LEU A 67 1.04 -8.47 -8.55
CA LEU A 67 0.55 -8.91 -7.24
C LEU A 67 -0.33 -10.16 -7.35
N GLY A 68 -1.16 -10.24 -8.41
CA GLY A 68 -1.98 -11.41 -8.70
C GLY A 68 -1.13 -12.64 -8.97
N LEU A 69 -0.08 -12.52 -9.79
CA LEU A 69 0.85 -13.62 -10.04
C LEU A 69 1.58 -14.05 -8.77
N ALA A 70 2.06 -13.10 -7.96
CA ALA A 70 2.71 -13.41 -6.69
C ALA A 70 1.78 -14.20 -5.76
N LEU A 71 0.51 -13.78 -5.64
CA LEU A 71 -0.48 -14.50 -4.84
C LEU A 71 -0.80 -15.90 -5.38
N ILE A 72 -0.94 -16.04 -6.71
CA ILE A 72 -1.14 -17.35 -7.35
C ILE A 72 0.04 -18.29 -7.05
N TRP A 73 1.27 -17.80 -7.15
CA TRP A 73 2.47 -18.60 -6.86
C TRP A 73 2.54 -18.97 -5.37
N THR A 74 2.26 -18.06 -4.47
CA THR A 74 2.18 -18.36 -3.03
C THR A 74 1.15 -19.47 -2.76
N MET A 75 -0.06 -19.37 -3.34
CA MET A 75 -1.08 -20.41 -3.19
C MET A 75 -0.64 -21.77 -3.77
N GLN A 76 0.08 -21.78 -4.88
CA GLN A 76 0.54 -23.03 -5.49
C GLN A 76 1.73 -23.64 -4.75
N TYR A 77 2.76 -22.85 -4.44
CA TYR A 77 4.02 -23.38 -3.89
C TYR A 77 3.98 -23.57 -2.38
N ASP A 78 3.34 -22.65 -1.66
CA ASP A 78 3.32 -22.71 -0.20
C ASP A 78 2.13 -23.53 0.33
N TYR A 79 0.99 -23.46 -0.35
CA TYR A 79 -0.24 -24.14 0.07
C TYR A 79 -0.63 -25.35 -0.80
N GLY A 80 0.12 -25.67 -1.85
CA GLY A 80 -0.15 -26.80 -2.73
C GLY A 80 -1.46 -26.72 -3.53
N THR A 81 -2.03 -25.53 -3.69
CA THR A 81 -3.32 -25.32 -4.35
C THR A 81 -3.19 -25.52 -5.85
N LYS A 82 -4.19 -26.13 -6.49
CA LYS A 82 -4.22 -26.28 -7.95
C LYS A 82 -4.26 -24.91 -8.63
N LYS A 83 -3.49 -24.75 -9.72
CA LYS A 83 -3.33 -23.49 -10.49
C LYS A 83 -4.68 -22.83 -10.80
N ASN A 84 -5.67 -23.60 -11.26
CA ASN A 84 -6.97 -23.07 -11.64
C ASN A 84 -7.73 -22.49 -10.43
N ILE A 85 -7.66 -23.15 -9.28
CA ILE A 85 -8.30 -22.66 -8.04
C ILE A 85 -7.59 -21.40 -7.56
N ALA A 86 -6.28 -21.37 -7.54
CA ALA A 86 -5.49 -20.20 -7.17
C ALA A 86 -5.85 -19.00 -8.06
N TRP A 87 -5.95 -19.21 -9.38
CA TRP A 87 -6.32 -18.17 -10.33
C TRP A 87 -7.74 -17.64 -10.08
N VAL A 88 -8.72 -18.54 -9.90
CA VAL A 88 -10.12 -18.17 -9.63
C VAL A 88 -10.25 -17.37 -8.34
N VAL A 89 -9.62 -17.83 -7.25
CA VAL A 89 -9.67 -17.13 -5.96
C VAL A 89 -9.04 -15.74 -6.07
N THR A 90 -7.87 -15.65 -6.67
CA THR A 90 -7.14 -14.37 -6.84
C THR A 90 -7.92 -13.35 -7.65
N SER A 91 -8.72 -13.80 -8.63
CA SER A 91 -9.50 -12.91 -9.50
C SER A 91 -10.89 -12.59 -8.94
N ILE A 92 -11.60 -13.60 -8.42
CA ILE A 92 -13.01 -13.46 -7.99
C ILE A 92 -13.12 -12.70 -6.67
N VAL A 93 -12.21 -12.91 -5.72
CA VAL A 93 -12.31 -12.27 -4.40
C VAL A 93 -12.27 -10.73 -4.52
N PRO A 94 -11.30 -10.10 -5.20
CA PRO A 94 -11.32 -8.65 -5.40
C PRO A 94 -12.53 -8.17 -6.18
N LEU A 95 -12.94 -8.91 -7.23
CA LEU A 95 -14.12 -8.56 -8.03
C LEU A 95 -15.39 -8.56 -7.19
N PHE A 96 -15.57 -9.54 -6.32
CA PHE A 96 -16.70 -9.62 -5.39
C PHE A 96 -16.77 -8.40 -4.47
N PHE A 97 -15.65 -7.97 -3.89
CA PHE A 97 -15.60 -6.78 -3.04
C PHE A 97 -15.94 -5.50 -3.82
N ILE A 98 -15.51 -5.38 -5.07
CA ILE A 98 -15.84 -4.23 -5.94
C ILE A 98 -17.32 -4.22 -6.25
N LEU A 99 -17.91 -5.36 -6.60
CA LEU A 99 -19.34 -5.48 -6.96
C LEU A 99 -20.27 -5.21 -5.76
N LEU A 100 -19.83 -5.48 -4.55
CA LEU A 100 -20.59 -5.11 -3.34
C LEU A 100 -20.70 -3.60 -3.14
N GLY A 101 -19.88 -2.79 -3.82
CA GLY A 101 -19.95 -1.33 -3.80
C GLY A 101 -19.71 -0.66 -2.44
N ARG A 102 -19.28 -1.44 -1.45
CA ARG A 102 -19.11 -0.97 -0.06
C ARG A 102 -17.76 -0.31 0.22
N THR A 103 -16.81 -0.43 -0.70
CA THR A 103 -15.44 0.10 -0.53
C THR A 103 -15.13 1.12 -1.61
N SER A 104 -14.72 2.33 -1.18
CA SER A 104 -14.09 3.29 -2.09
C SER A 104 -12.64 2.86 -2.35
N PHE A 105 -12.07 3.30 -3.48
CA PHE A 105 -10.66 3.06 -3.80
C PHE A 105 -9.72 3.52 -2.67
N ILE A 106 -9.97 4.72 -2.14
CA ILE A 106 -9.19 5.28 -1.02
C ILE A 106 -9.36 4.45 0.25
N GLY A 107 -10.60 4.02 0.56
CA GLY A 107 -10.85 3.15 1.71
C GLY A 107 -10.16 1.79 1.60
N ALA A 108 -10.12 1.19 0.40
CA ALA A 108 -9.40 -0.06 0.16
C ALA A 108 -7.88 0.12 0.33
N MET A 109 -7.31 1.23 -0.16
CA MET A 109 -5.89 1.56 0.03
C MET A 109 -5.55 1.82 1.49
N ASP A 110 -6.38 2.56 2.20
CA ASP A 110 -6.20 2.87 3.63
C ASP A 110 -6.21 1.59 4.47
N PHE A 111 -7.18 0.69 4.20
CA PHE A 111 -7.24 -0.61 4.85
C PHE A 111 -6.02 -1.49 4.51
N ALA A 112 -5.66 -1.61 3.25
CA ALA A 112 -4.50 -2.42 2.83
C ALA A 112 -3.19 -1.87 3.42
N GLY A 113 -2.98 -0.56 3.38
CA GLY A 113 -1.79 0.09 3.94
C GLY A 113 -1.75 0.02 5.46
N GLY A 114 -2.83 0.38 6.13
CA GLY A 114 -2.90 0.43 7.59
C GLY A 114 -2.93 -0.95 8.24
N PHE A 115 -3.83 -1.83 7.80
CA PHE A 115 -4.00 -3.14 8.42
C PHE A 115 -2.93 -4.13 7.96
N ALA A 116 -2.80 -4.39 6.65
CA ALA A 116 -1.83 -5.35 6.16
C ALA A 116 -0.38 -4.86 6.35
N GLY A 117 -0.11 -3.57 6.13
CA GLY A 117 1.20 -2.96 6.37
C GLY A 117 1.58 -2.97 7.86
N GLY A 118 0.65 -2.68 8.74
CA GLY A 118 0.86 -2.76 10.20
C GLY A 118 1.19 -4.18 10.67
N LEU A 119 0.44 -5.20 10.21
CA LEU A 119 0.73 -6.61 10.50
C LEU A 119 2.08 -7.03 9.95
N LEU A 120 2.38 -6.70 8.69
CA LEU A 120 3.66 -7.03 8.06
C LEU A 120 4.84 -6.41 8.84
N GLY A 121 4.71 -5.17 9.27
CA GLY A 121 5.70 -4.49 10.08
C GLY A 121 5.98 -5.21 11.42
N LEU A 122 4.93 -5.64 12.12
CA LEU A 122 5.08 -6.42 13.36
C LEU A 122 5.75 -7.79 13.11
N VAL A 123 5.33 -8.50 12.05
CA VAL A 123 5.94 -9.79 11.67
C VAL A 123 7.42 -9.61 11.35
N MET A 124 7.80 -8.56 10.61
CA MET A 124 9.20 -8.26 10.31
C MET A 124 10.03 -8.04 11.58
N ILE A 125 9.51 -7.29 12.57
CA ILE A 125 10.21 -7.04 13.82
C ILE A 125 10.40 -8.35 14.60
N VAL A 126 9.37 -9.18 14.72
CA VAL A 126 9.45 -10.49 15.39
C VAL A 126 10.46 -11.40 14.69
N THR A 127 10.41 -11.44 13.37
CA THR A 127 11.34 -12.23 12.54
C THR A 127 12.77 -11.77 12.72
N TYR A 128 13.03 -10.46 12.72
CA TYR A 128 14.33 -9.88 12.97
C TYR A 128 14.91 -10.31 14.34
N HIS A 129 14.11 -10.21 15.41
CA HIS A 129 14.55 -10.62 16.73
C HIS A 129 14.79 -12.12 16.86
N LYS A 130 13.94 -12.96 16.22
CA LYS A 130 14.16 -14.42 16.17
C LYS A 130 15.39 -14.79 15.37
N ALA A 131 15.59 -14.19 14.20
CA ALA A 131 16.75 -14.43 13.36
C ALA A 131 18.05 -14.08 14.11
N ARG A 132 18.10 -12.91 14.77
CA ARG A 132 19.25 -12.47 15.54
C ARG A 132 19.64 -13.45 16.67
N LYS A 133 18.66 -14.11 17.30
CA LYS A 133 18.90 -15.09 18.37
C LYS A 133 19.36 -16.45 17.86
N LYS A 134 18.98 -16.84 16.64
CA LYS A 134 19.24 -18.18 16.08
C LYS A 134 20.40 -18.20 15.08
N THR A 135 20.94 -17.05 14.68
CA THR A 135 21.95 -16.96 13.64
C THR A 135 23.33 -17.29 14.23
N GLU A 136 23.96 -18.34 13.74
CA GLU A 136 25.35 -18.71 14.03
C GLU A 136 26.35 -17.82 13.27
N ARG A 137 25.90 -17.22 12.14
CA ARG A 137 26.73 -16.35 11.31
C ARG A 137 26.62 -14.91 11.76
N LYS A 138 27.77 -14.20 11.89
CA LYS A 138 27.78 -12.76 12.17
C LYS A 138 27.14 -12.00 10.98
N PRO A 139 26.11 -11.19 11.21
CA PRO A 139 25.51 -10.40 10.15
C PRO A 139 26.49 -9.31 9.66
N GLU A 140 26.51 -9.07 8.36
CA GLU A 140 27.36 -8.04 7.73
C GLU A 140 26.96 -6.63 8.16
N TYR A 141 25.68 -6.44 8.50
CA TYR A 141 25.13 -5.16 8.97
C TYR A 141 24.34 -5.36 10.27
N THR A 142 24.59 -4.51 11.25
CA THR A 142 23.86 -4.49 12.52
C THR A 142 23.33 -3.09 12.81
N ILE A 143 22.09 -3.01 13.25
CA ILE A 143 21.47 -1.75 13.69
C ILE A 143 22.07 -1.36 15.05
N LYS A 144 22.51 -0.11 15.22
CA LYS A 144 23.21 0.36 16.42
C LYS A 144 22.37 0.25 17.71
N TYR A 145 21.04 0.48 17.63
CA TYR A 145 20.12 0.39 18.78
C TYR A 145 18.87 -0.43 18.43
N PRO A 146 19.01 -1.75 18.25
CA PRO A 146 17.95 -2.57 17.68
C PRO A 146 16.70 -2.63 18.57
N ASN A 147 16.88 -2.71 19.88
CA ASN A 147 15.75 -2.81 20.82
C ASN A 147 14.94 -1.51 20.88
N LEU A 148 15.60 -0.35 20.91
CA LEU A 148 14.95 0.94 20.97
C LEU A 148 14.15 1.21 19.67
N ILE A 149 14.77 0.97 18.52
CA ILE A 149 14.12 1.14 17.22
C ILE A 149 12.94 0.18 17.08
N SER A 150 13.12 -1.08 17.46
CA SER A 150 12.05 -2.07 17.42
C SER A 150 10.87 -1.70 18.32
N THR A 151 11.13 -1.25 19.55
CA THR A 151 10.07 -0.83 20.47
C THR A 151 9.31 0.37 19.93
N PHE A 152 10.01 1.37 19.39
CA PHE A 152 9.37 2.51 18.75
C PHE A 152 8.48 2.09 17.56
N LEU A 153 9.00 1.24 16.67
CA LEU A 153 8.25 0.74 15.52
C LEU A 153 7.04 -0.10 15.94
N VAL A 154 7.17 -0.95 16.96
CA VAL A 154 6.03 -1.72 17.51
C VAL A 154 4.94 -0.80 17.98
N ILE A 155 5.27 0.25 18.75
CA ILE A 155 4.29 1.23 19.23
C ILE A 155 3.56 1.88 18.05
N VAL A 156 4.30 2.32 17.03
CA VAL A 156 3.72 2.95 15.83
C VAL A 156 2.78 1.99 15.11
N PHE A 157 3.20 0.74 14.85
CA PHE A 157 2.37 -0.24 14.14
C PHE A 157 1.14 -0.64 14.95
N VAL A 158 1.26 -0.77 16.28
CA VAL A 158 0.12 -1.07 17.16
C VAL A 158 -0.90 0.08 17.12
N ILE A 159 -0.45 1.34 17.19
CA ILE A 159 -1.34 2.51 17.08
C ILE A 159 -2.07 2.51 15.74
N VAL A 160 -1.36 2.27 14.63
CA VAL A 160 -1.97 2.21 13.28
C VAL A 160 -3.01 1.09 13.21
N LEU A 161 -2.70 -0.11 13.72
CA LEU A 161 -3.65 -1.22 13.75
C LEU A 161 -4.88 -0.92 14.62
N MET A 162 -4.70 -0.34 15.79
CA MET A 162 -5.81 0.08 16.64
C MET A 162 -6.71 1.09 15.94
N GLN A 163 -6.12 2.05 15.24
CA GLN A 163 -6.86 3.06 14.48
C GLN A 163 -7.69 2.43 13.36
N GLN A 164 -7.14 1.42 12.66
CA GLN A 164 -7.87 0.70 11.61
C GLN A 164 -9.02 -0.15 12.18
N VAL A 165 -8.80 -0.80 13.30
CA VAL A 165 -9.86 -1.59 13.97
C VAL A 165 -10.99 -0.67 14.47
N LEU A 166 -10.66 0.47 15.06
CA LEU A 166 -11.67 1.43 15.50
C LEU A 166 -12.51 1.96 14.32
N ARG A 167 -11.90 2.25 13.18
CA ARG A 167 -12.62 2.68 11.96
C ARG A 167 -13.51 1.59 11.35
N LEU A 168 -13.27 0.32 11.65
CA LEU A 168 -14.13 -0.79 11.21
C LEU A 168 -15.36 -0.97 12.12
N ILE A 169 -15.25 -0.55 13.37
CA ILE A 169 -16.31 -0.73 14.38
C ILE A 169 -17.24 0.49 14.41
N PHE A 170 -16.70 1.69 14.20
CA PHE A 170 -17.43 2.98 14.22
C PHE A 170 -17.45 3.62 12.84
#